data_3c3f24c053c8c91cf1f84763a8fdbe06
#
_entry.id   3c3f24c053c8c91cf1f84763a8fdbe06
#
_cell.length_a   1.000
_cell.length_b   1.000
_cell.length_c   1.000
_cell.angle_alpha   90.00
_cell.angle_beta   90.00
_cell.angle_gamma   90.00
#
_symmetry.space_group_name_H-M   'P 1'
#
loop_
_entity.id
_entity.type
_entity.pdbx_description
1 polymer ?
#
loop_
_entity_poly.entity_id
_entity_poly.type
_entity_poly.pdbx_seq_one_letter_code
_entity_poly.pdbx_strand_id
1 'polypeptide(L)'
;DRVVLTFSEAVNIVDGNGSDGFGAILINDGGAVTLDNSDYAASSVTSLTLNFSGDEIASTAISGLSVTYEDAGSNSISDASNEMANGDVAESYTDAALPAILSTSWQDTDSDGGIDRAVLTFSESVDITDGDDSDGFGAILVNDGSAVTIDNADYAASNASSLTLNFLGDEITGTAISGLSITYDNSGSNDIKDKSSGTLEIG
;
A
#
# COMPACT_ATOMS: atom_id res chain seq x y z
N ASP A 1 0.81 2.55 10.30
CA ASP A 1 1.84 1.67 9.81
C ASP A 1 2.26 0.68 10.88
N ARG A 2 2.03 -0.58 10.59
CA ARG A 2 2.24 -1.68 11.55
C ARG A 2 2.33 -3.01 10.83
N VAL A 3 2.95 -3.97 11.50
CA VAL A 3 2.86 -5.39 11.13
C VAL A 3 2.20 -6.17 12.27
N VAL A 4 1.43 -7.19 11.92
CA VAL A 4 0.86 -8.13 12.87
C VAL A 4 1.47 -9.51 12.61
N LEU A 5 2.18 -10.02 13.58
CA LEU A 5 2.72 -11.37 13.57
C LEU A 5 1.72 -12.31 14.21
N THR A 6 1.48 -13.47 13.59
CA THR A 6 0.64 -14.53 14.15
C THR A 6 1.50 -15.75 14.42
N PHE A 7 1.41 -16.27 15.61
CA PHE A 7 2.17 -17.44 16.06
C PHE A 7 1.32 -18.71 15.91
N SER A 8 1.97 -19.83 15.66
CA SER A 8 1.32 -21.15 15.58
C SER A 8 0.73 -21.63 16.91
N GLU A 9 1.22 -21.07 18.02
CA GLU A 9 0.80 -21.38 19.38
C GLU A 9 0.87 -20.14 20.29
N ALA A 10 0.42 -20.24 21.52
CA ALA A 10 0.49 -19.15 22.48
C ALA A 10 1.93 -18.97 23.00
N VAL A 11 2.45 -17.76 22.90
CA VAL A 11 3.80 -17.39 23.29
C VAL A 11 3.81 -16.37 24.43
N ASN A 12 4.90 -16.32 25.16
CA ASN A 12 5.25 -15.24 26.06
C ASN A 12 6.29 -14.34 25.39
N ILE A 13 6.08 -13.06 25.46
CA ILE A 13 6.94 -12.02 24.88
C ILE A 13 7.56 -11.26 26.04
N VAL A 14 8.87 -11.17 26.08
CA VAL A 14 9.63 -10.39 27.05
C VAL A 14 10.29 -9.24 26.30
N ASP A 15 9.94 -8.02 26.67
CA ASP A 15 10.64 -6.79 26.28
C ASP A 15 11.42 -6.30 27.50
N GLY A 16 12.71 -6.54 27.48
CA GLY A 16 13.58 -6.35 28.67
C GLY A 16 14.19 -4.95 28.78
N ASN A 17 14.05 -4.10 27.79
CA ASN A 17 14.73 -2.80 27.75
C ASN A 17 13.81 -1.59 27.54
N GLY A 18 12.57 -1.76 27.14
CA GLY A 18 11.50 -0.74 27.19
C GLY A 18 11.76 0.63 26.55
N SER A 19 12.85 0.81 25.81
CA SER A 19 13.23 2.12 25.28
C SER A 19 13.66 2.17 23.82
N ASP A 20 13.69 1.04 23.13
CA ASP A 20 14.26 0.92 21.79
C ASP A 20 13.38 0.19 20.77
N GLY A 21 12.10 0.06 21.02
CA GLY A 21 11.23 -0.83 20.28
C GLY A 21 11.49 -2.29 20.68
N PHE A 22 10.97 -3.24 19.91
CA PHE A 22 11.17 -4.66 20.22
C PHE A 22 12.36 -5.22 19.43
N GLY A 23 13.55 -5.14 20.02
CA GLY A 23 14.83 -5.50 19.38
C GLY A 23 14.99 -6.96 18.97
N ALA A 24 14.09 -7.86 19.45
CA ALA A 24 14.11 -9.27 19.03
C ALA A 24 13.49 -9.49 17.64
N ILE A 25 12.76 -8.55 17.10
CA ILE A 25 12.18 -8.63 15.76
C ILE A 25 12.81 -7.59 14.85
N LEU A 26 13.43 -8.06 13.78
CA LEU A 26 13.95 -7.21 12.72
C LEU A 26 13.02 -7.23 11.52
N ILE A 27 12.63 -6.06 11.07
CA ILE A 27 11.86 -5.85 9.85
C ILE A 27 12.75 -5.14 8.84
N ASN A 28 12.74 -5.61 7.61
CA ASN A 28 13.56 -5.06 6.54
C ASN A 28 12.72 -4.85 5.28
N ASP A 29 12.81 -3.65 4.72
CA ASP A 29 12.24 -3.22 3.45
C ASP A 29 13.39 -2.68 2.55
N GLY A 30 14.40 -3.51 2.30
CA GLY A 30 15.65 -3.06 1.66
C GLY A 30 16.57 -2.25 2.57
N GLY A 31 16.10 -1.84 3.74
CA GLY A 31 16.77 -1.21 4.86
C GLY A 31 16.07 -1.60 6.15
N ALA A 32 16.70 -1.45 7.29
CA ALA A 32 16.08 -1.75 8.58
C ALA A 32 14.93 -0.79 8.86
N VAL A 33 13.78 -1.32 9.25
CA VAL A 33 12.59 -0.55 9.65
C VAL A 33 12.67 -0.27 11.15
N THR A 34 12.41 0.96 11.55
CA THR A 34 12.44 1.37 12.96
C THR A 34 11.08 1.13 13.61
N LEU A 35 11.07 0.30 14.65
CA LEU A 35 9.88 0.13 15.50
C LEU A 35 9.74 1.30 16.47
N ASP A 36 8.51 1.57 16.91
CA ASP A 36 8.30 2.58 17.94
C ASP A 36 8.82 2.10 19.31
N ASN A 37 8.85 3.02 20.29
CA ASN A 37 9.36 2.73 21.62
C ASN A 37 8.28 2.20 22.58
N SER A 38 7.31 1.45 22.05
CA SER A 38 6.28 0.83 22.88
C SER A 38 6.82 -0.38 23.63
N ASP A 39 6.26 -0.66 24.78
CA ASP A 39 6.49 -1.89 25.52
C ASP A 39 5.65 -3.01 24.89
N TYR A 40 6.32 -4.00 24.34
CA TYR A 40 5.70 -5.14 23.67
C TYR A 40 5.57 -6.39 24.54
N ALA A 41 5.90 -6.31 25.82
CA ALA A 41 5.81 -7.46 26.72
C ALA A 41 4.37 -8.00 26.83
N ALA A 42 4.20 -9.30 26.70
CA ALA A 42 2.91 -9.96 26.76
C ALA A 42 3.03 -11.43 27.19
N SER A 43 1.96 -12.01 27.69
CA SER A 43 1.95 -13.41 28.12
C SER A 43 0.78 -14.17 27.52
N SER A 44 1.06 -15.38 27.04
CA SER A 44 0.07 -16.28 26.44
C SER A 44 -0.72 -15.66 25.30
N VAL A 45 -0.01 -14.98 24.38
CA VAL A 45 -0.61 -14.37 23.20
C VAL A 45 -0.34 -15.18 21.94
N THR A 46 -1.26 -15.12 20.99
CA THR A 46 -1.12 -15.76 19.68
C THR A 46 -0.79 -14.77 18.57
N SER A 47 -0.66 -13.49 18.91
CA SER A 47 -0.26 -12.45 17.96
C SER A 47 0.51 -11.32 18.64
N LEU A 48 1.36 -10.65 17.88
CA LEU A 48 2.11 -9.46 18.26
C LEU A 48 1.90 -8.39 17.20
N THR A 49 1.49 -7.19 17.62
CA THR A 49 1.41 -6.03 16.75
C THR A 49 2.63 -5.15 16.99
N LEU A 50 3.39 -4.89 15.94
CA LEU A 50 4.54 -3.99 15.95
C LEU A 50 4.18 -2.73 15.17
N ASN A 51 4.30 -1.58 15.79
CA ASN A 51 4.06 -0.29 15.16
C ASN A 51 5.38 0.31 14.67
N PHE A 52 5.34 1.02 13.56
CA PHE A 52 6.51 1.70 13.01
C PHE A 52 6.58 3.15 13.52
N SER A 53 7.79 3.67 13.67
CA SER A 53 8.02 5.03 14.19
C SER A 53 7.65 6.16 13.21
N GLY A 54 7.26 5.83 12.00
CA GLY A 54 6.86 6.77 10.95
C GLY A 54 6.38 6.00 9.73
N ASP A 55 6.36 6.65 8.59
CA ASP A 55 6.06 6.02 7.30
C ASP A 55 7.32 5.33 6.77
N GLU A 56 7.82 4.36 7.51
CA GLU A 56 9.10 3.71 7.26
C GLU A 56 9.06 2.81 6.02
N ILE A 57 7.87 2.27 5.71
CA ILE A 57 7.66 1.46 4.51
C ILE A 57 6.95 2.33 3.48
N ALA A 58 7.72 2.80 2.50
CA ALA A 58 7.25 3.73 1.48
C ALA A 58 6.36 3.09 0.41
N SER A 59 6.31 1.76 0.37
CA SER A 59 5.47 1.00 -0.56
C SER A 59 4.43 0.19 0.21
N THR A 60 3.25 0.03 -0.34
CA THR A 60 2.24 -0.88 0.21
C THR A 60 2.48 -2.33 -0.24
N ALA A 61 3.30 -2.53 -1.28
CA ALA A 61 3.68 -3.86 -1.73
C ALA A 61 4.57 -4.57 -0.71
N ILE A 62 4.21 -5.79 -0.34
CA ILE A 62 4.96 -6.61 0.60
C ILE A 62 6.15 -7.36 -0.03
N SER A 63 6.33 -7.26 -1.35
CA SER A 63 7.45 -7.89 -2.04
C SER A 63 8.78 -7.25 -1.59
N GLY A 64 9.64 -8.05 -1.00
CA GLY A 64 10.92 -7.57 -0.45
C GLY A 64 10.90 -7.29 1.05
N LEU A 65 9.71 -7.28 1.68
CA LEU A 65 9.64 -7.25 3.14
C LEU A 65 10.15 -8.55 3.73
N SER A 66 10.88 -8.44 4.82
CA SER A 66 11.27 -9.60 5.63
C SER A 66 11.11 -9.30 7.11
N VAL A 67 10.68 -10.32 7.84
CA VAL A 67 10.57 -10.28 9.30
C VAL A 67 11.41 -11.42 9.85
N THR A 68 12.39 -11.11 10.68
CA THR A 68 13.31 -12.08 11.25
C THR A 68 13.31 -11.94 12.77
N TYR A 69 13.24 -13.05 13.48
CA TYR A 69 13.48 -13.09 14.90
C TYR A 69 14.97 -13.18 15.19
N GLU A 70 15.48 -12.30 16.03
CA GLU A 70 16.82 -12.37 16.60
C GLU A 70 16.75 -12.30 18.11
N ASP A 71 17.15 -13.37 18.77
CA ASP A 71 17.35 -13.36 20.21
C ASP A 71 18.51 -12.44 20.56
N ALA A 72 18.20 -11.21 20.91
CA ALA A 72 19.15 -10.17 21.21
C ALA A 72 18.93 -9.61 22.61
N GLY A 73 19.86 -9.85 23.50
CA GLY A 73 19.90 -9.23 24.81
C GLY A 73 18.86 -9.74 25.79
N SER A 74 17.95 -8.87 26.22
CA SER A 74 16.91 -9.18 27.23
C SER A 74 15.50 -9.36 26.61
N ASN A 75 15.38 -9.30 25.28
CA ASN A 75 14.14 -9.46 24.56
C ASN A 75 14.00 -10.90 24.07
N SER A 76 12.87 -11.54 24.29
CA SER A 76 12.64 -12.90 23.85
C SER A 76 11.19 -13.20 23.52
N ILE A 77 10.98 -14.19 22.64
CA ILE A 77 9.69 -14.82 22.37
C ILE A 77 9.84 -16.30 22.66
N SER A 78 9.00 -16.83 23.56
CA SER A 78 9.06 -18.23 23.98
C SER A 78 7.67 -18.82 24.20
N ASP A 79 7.52 -20.11 23.97
CA ASP A 79 6.39 -20.86 24.51
C ASP A 79 6.64 -21.22 25.98
N ALA A 80 5.83 -22.15 26.53
CA ALA A 80 6.00 -22.61 27.93
C ALA A 80 7.30 -23.42 28.16
N SER A 81 7.97 -23.87 27.12
CA SER A 81 9.05 -24.87 27.18
C SER A 81 10.30 -24.50 26.39
N ASN A 82 10.16 -23.69 25.34
CA ASN A 82 11.24 -23.39 24.41
C ASN A 82 11.20 -21.92 24.00
N GLU A 83 12.37 -21.38 23.75
CA GLU A 83 12.54 -20.09 23.09
C GLU A 83 12.44 -20.27 21.57
N MET A 84 11.91 -19.25 20.88
CA MET A 84 11.86 -19.21 19.42
C MET A 84 13.28 -19.28 18.85
N ALA A 85 13.46 -20.03 17.76
CA ALA A 85 14.81 -20.22 17.21
C ALA A 85 15.33 -18.91 16.60
N ASN A 86 16.58 -18.58 16.94
CA ASN A 86 17.24 -17.39 16.38
C ASN A 86 17.40 -17.53 14.86
N GLY A 87 17.02 -16.48 14.14
CA GLY A 87 17.01 -16.46 12.67
C GLY A 87 15.73 -17.00 12.03
N ASP A 88 14.72 -17.39 12.82
CA ASP A 88 13.41 -17.73 12.26
C ASP A 88 12.83 -16.56 11.47
N VAL A 89 12.27 -16.86 10.32
CA VAL A 89 11.63 -15.90 9.43
C VAL A 89 10.15 -16.20 9.28
N ALA A 90 9.36 -15.19 9.01
CA ALA A 90 7.95 -15.41 8.70
C ALA A 90 7.81 -16.27 7.42
N GLU A 91 7.05 -17.36 7.50
CA GLU A 91 6.89 -18.31 6.40
C GLU A 91 5.90 -17.84 5.34
N SER A 92 4.99 -16.94 5.69
CA SER A 92 4.01 -16.38 4.77
C SER A 92 3.65 -14.95 5.14
N TYR A 93 3.36 -14.17 4.12
CA TYR A 93 2.93 -12.79 4.25
C TYR A 93 1.52 -12.64 3.64
N THR A 94 0.68 -11.89 4.31
CA THR A 94 -0.61 -11.48 3.77
C THR A 94 -0.58 -9.97 3.62
N ASP A 95 -0.81 -9.49 2.40
CA ASP A 95 -0.99 -8.09 2.15
C ASP A 95 -2.36 -7.65 2.67
N ALA A 96 -2.38 -6.60 3.45
CA ALA A 96 -3.57 -5.96 3.97
C ALA A 96 -3.46 -4.42 3.85
N ALA A 97 -2.45 -3.95 3.14
CA ALA A 97 -2.32 -2.55 2.79
C ALA A 97 -3.29 -2.22 1.64
N LEU A 98 -3.82 -1.02 1.64
CA LEU A 98 -4.60 -0.54 0.51
C LEU A 98 -3.65 0.03 -0.55
N PRO A 99 -3.84 -0.27 -1.83
CA PRO A 99 -3.11 0.41 -2.88
C PRO A 99 -3.41 1.91 -2.85
N ALA A 100 -2.44 2.72 -3.22
CA ALA A 100 -2.55 4.17 -3.25
C ALA A 100 -2.06 4.74 -4.58
N ILE A 101 -2.58 5.90 -4.96
CA ILE A 101 -2.04 6.67 -6.08
C ILE A 101 -0.82 7.44 -5.56
N LEU A 102 0.38 7.05 -5.99
CA LEU A 102 1.64 7.69 -5.58
C LEU A 102 1.89 9.00 -6.30
N SER A 103 1.55 9.05 -7.58
CA SER A 103 1.80 10.22 -8.40
C SER A 103 0.86 10.28 -9.60
N THR A 104 0.68 11.49 -10.10
CA THR A 104 -0.02 11.76 -11.36
C THR A 104 0.90 12.57 -12.27
N SER A 105 1.06 12.12 -13.51
CA SER A 105 1.73 12.86 -14.58
C SER A 105 0.69 13.38 -15.56
N TRP A 106 0.58 14.70 -15.65
CA TRP A 106 -0.29 15.39 -16.59
C TRP A 106 0.47 15.64 -17.90
N GLN A 107 -0.14 15.38 -19.03
CA GLN A 107 0.53 15.40 -20.34
C GLN A 107 -0.30 16.17 -21.37
N ASP A 108 0.41 16.96 -22.18
CA ASP A 108 -0.02 17.54 -23.43
C ASP A 108 0.67 16.73 -24.53
N THR A 109 -0.07 15.81 -25.18
CA THR A 109 0.53 14.82 -26.08
C THR A 109 0.64 15.31 -27.52
N ASP A 110 -0.14 16.29 -27.92
CA ASP A 110 -0.13 16.86 -29.25
C ASP A 110 0.56 18.22 -29.35
N SER A 111 0.96 18.79 -28.20
CA SER A 111 1.70 20.05 -28.08
C SER A 111 0.91 21.28 -28.52
N ASP A 112 -0.39 21.26 -28.32
CA ASP A 112 -1.25 22.40 -28.62
C ASP A 112 -1.43 23.38 -27.45
N GLY A 113 -0.96 23.01 -26.24
CA GLY A 113 -0.99 23.80 -25.03
C GLY A 113 -2.13 23.45 -24.09
N GLY A 114 -2.92 22.40 -24.38
CA GLY A 114 -3.88 21.77 -23.49
C GLY A 114 -3.31 20.53 -22.80
N ILE A 115 -3.91 20.09 -21.72
CA ILE A 115 -3.62 18.77 -21.12
C ILE A 115 -4.71 17.81 -21.59
N ASP A 116 -4.30 16.75 -22.25
CA ASP A 116 -5.17 15.76 -22.88
C ASP A 116 -5.08 14.37 -22.24
N ARG A 117 -4.17 14.21 -21.26
CA ARG A 117 -3.91 12.92 -20.63
C ARG A 117 -3.41 13.05 -19.20
N ALA A 118 -3.78 12.09 -18.36
CA ALA A 118 -3.15 11.85 -17.07
C ALA A 118 -2.65 10.42 -16.96
N VAL A 119 -1.47 10.22 -16.35
CA VAL A 119 -0.93 8.91 -16.01
C VAL A 119 -0.82 8.81 -14.51
N LEU A 120 -1.57 7.89 -13.92
CA LEU A 120 -1.53 7.56 -12.51
C LEU A 120 -0.50 6.45 -12.27
N THR A 121 0.28 6.56 -11.21
CA THR A 121 1.19 5.49 -10.77
C THR A 121 0.73 5.02 -9.40
N PHE A 122 0.60 3.70 -9.24
CA PHE A 122 0.16 3.08 -8.00
C PHE A 122 1.33 2.66 -7.12
N SER A 123 1.07 2.53 -5.83
CA SER A 123 2.04 2.04 -4.83
C SER A 123 2.39 0.56 -5.02
N GLU A 124 1.50 -0.20 -5.65
CA GLU A 124 1.62 -1.62 -5.90
C GLU A 124 0.86 -2.03 -7.16
N SER A 125 0.89 -3.31 -7.50
CA SER A 125 0.14 -3.83 -8.64
C SER A 125 -1.35 -3.96 -8.32
N VAL A 126 -2.19 -3.44 -9.20
CA VAL A 126 -3.66 -3.43 -9.06
C VAL A 126 -4.32 -4.18 -10.20
N ASP A 127 -5.50 -4.70 -9.94
CA ASP A 127 -6.45 -5.12 -10.95
C ASP A 127 -7.49 -4.02 -11.15
N ILE A 128 -7.67 -3.61 -12.40
CA ILE A 128 -8.60 -2.56 -12.82
C ILE A 128 -9.78 -3.22 -13.51
N THR A 129 -10.98 -2.95 -13.05
CA THR A 129 -12.23 -3.40 -13.67
C THR A 129 -12.96 -2.20 -14.25
N ASP A 130 -13.23 -2.24 -15.54
CA ASP A 130 -14.13 -1.34 -16.24
C ASP A 130 -15.36 -2.17 -16.61
N GLY A 131 -16.46 -1.90 -15.93
CA GLY A 131 -17.64 -2.79 -15.96
C GLY A 131 -18.74 -2.38 -16.93
N ASP A 132 -18.62 -1.23 -17.61
CA ASP A 132 -19.71 -0.70 -18.43
C ASP A 132 -19.33 -0.21 -19.84
N ASP A 133 -18.08 -0.21 -20.23
CA ASP A 133 -17.54 -0.02 -21.60
C ASP A 133 -18.07 1.22 -22.38
N SER A 134 -18.81 2.13 -21.74
CA SER A 134 -19.53 3.17 -22.49
C SER A 134 -19.42 4.60 -21.97
N ASP A 135 -18.84 4.84 -20.80
CA ASP A 135 -18.84 6.12 -20.10
C ASP A 135 -17.45 6.65 -19.68
N GLY A 136 -16.39 6.09 -20.22
CA GLY A 136 -15.04 6.29 -19.71
C GLY A 136 -14.80 5.49 -18.44
N PHE A 137 -13.83 5.85 -17.63
CA PHE A 137 -13.55 5.11 -16.40
C PHE A 137 -14.19 5.84 -15.20
N GLY A 138 -15.44 5.51 -14.87
CA GLY A 138 -16.25 6.18 -13.86
C GLY A 138 -15.70 6.10 -12.42
N ALA A 139 -14.77 5.15 -12.14
CA ALA A 139 -14.12 5.09 -10.83
C ALA A 139 -13.11 6.23 -10.59
N ILE A 140 -12.66 6.92 -11.63
CA ILE A 140 -11.74 8.06 -11.51
C ILE A 140 -12.43 9.33 -11.95
N LEU A 141 -12.50 10.31 -11.04
CA LEU A 141 -13.00 11.65 -11.32
C LEU A 141 -11.82 12.60 -11.44
N VAL A 142 -11.74 13.27 -12.59
CA VAL A 142 -10.78 14.35 -12.85
C VAL A 142 -11.49 15.68 -12.80
N ASN A 143 -10.91 16.67 -12.14
CA ASN A 143 -11.51 17.98 -11.95
C ASN A 143 -10.50 19.11 -12.22
N ASP A 144 -10.90 20.05 -13.05
CA ASP A 144 -10.23 21.33 -13.36
C ASP A 144 -11.16 22.52 -13.00
N GLY A 145 -11.72 22.51 -11.76
CA GLY A 145 -12.79 23.44 -11.41
C GLY A 145 -14.18 23.03 -11.98
N SER A 146 -14.18 22.10 -12.95
CA SER A 146 -15.34 21.38 -13.48
C SER A 146 -14.92 19.93 -13.74
N ALA A 147 -15.87 19.01 -13.79
CA ALA A 147 -15.56 17.61 -14.12
C ALA A 147 -14.99 17.52 -15.55
N VAL A 148 -13.87 16.81 -15.68
CA VAL A 148 -13.24 16.53 -16.98
C VAL A 148 -13.79 15.21 -17.52
N THR A 149 -14.13 15.18 -18.80
CA THR A 149 -14.66 13.98 -19.45
C THR A 149 -13.53 13.06 -19.87
N ILE A 150 -13.49 11.87 -19.31
CA ILE A 150 -12.59 10.80 -19.71
C ILE A 150 -13.19 10.13 -20.98
N ASP A 151 -12.35 9.73 -21.94
CA ASP A 151 -12.86 9.11 -23.15
C ASP A 151 -13.50 7.73 -22.90
N ASN A 152 -14.21 7.20 -23.90
CA ASN A 152 -14.91 5.93 -23.80
C ASN A 152 -14.01 4.72 -24.13
N ALA A 153 -12.73 4.76 -23.74
CA ALA A 153 -11.83 3.63 -23.89
C ALA A 153 -12.11 2.58 -22.80
N ASP A 154 -11.84 1.33 -23.12
CA ASP A 154 -11.80 0.25 -22.13
C ASP A 154 -10.52 0.35 -21.31
N TYR A 155 -10.66 0.61 -20.02
CA TYR A 155 -9.55 0.78 -19.08
C TYR A 155 -9.24 -0.47 -18.26
N ALA A 156 -9.96 -1.57 -18.48
CA ALA A 156 -9.74 -2.80 -17.72
C ALA A 156 -8.31 -3.32 -17.88
N ALA A 157 -7.67 -3.67 -16.79
CA ALA A 157 -6.30 -4.19 -16.77
C ALA A 157 -6.07 -5.10 -15.57
N SER A 158 -5.13 -6.03 -15.69
CA SER A 158 -4.71 -6.87 -14.59
C SER A 158 -3.22 -6.70 -14.33
N ASN A 159 -2.87 -6.66 -13.05
CA ASN A 159 -1.49 -6.49 -12.61
C ASN A 159 -0.85 -5.18 -13.11
N ALA A 160 -1.62 -4.10 -13.09
CA ALA A 160 -1.19 -2.80 -13.56
C ALA A 160 -0.46 -2.03 -12.45
N SER A 161 0.68 -1.43 -12.78
CA SER A 161 1.38 -0.48 -11.91
C SER A 161 1.04 0.98 -12.22
N SER A 162 0.30 1.21 -13.30
CA SER A 162 -0.14 2.54 -13.72
C SER A 162 -1.44 2.46 -14.52
N LEU A 163 -2.17 3.57 -14.55
CA LEU A 163 -3.37 3.77 -15.37
C LEU A 163 -3.20 5.04 -16.17
N THR A 164 -3.42 4.95 -17.48
CA THR A 164 -3.44 6.11 -18.37
C THR A 164 -4.89 6.50 -18.65
N LEU A 165 -5.25 7.72 -18.34
CA LEU A 165 -6.55 8.31 -18.63
C LEU A 165 -6.40 9.29 -19.78
N ASN A 166 -7.15 9.10 -20.86
CA ASN A 166 -7.22 10.05 -21.95
C ASN A 166 -8.48 10.93 -21.77
N PHE A 167 -8.37 12.21 -22.08
CA PHE A 167 -9.49 13.12 -21.99
C PHE A 167 -10.15 13.30 -23.37
N LEU A 168 -11.45 13.52 -23.34
CA LEU A 168 -12.22 13.67 -24.57
C LEU A 168 -12.04 15.11 -25.09
N GLY A 169 -11.14 15.28 -26.03
CA GLY A 169 -10.78 16.61 -26.54
C GLY A 169 -9.85 17.37 -25.59
N ASP A 170 -9.69 18.67 -25.82
CA ASP A 170 -8.83 19.57 -25.04
C ASP A 170 -9.58 20.07 -23.80
N GLU A 171 -9.99 19.16 -22.94
CA GLU A 171 -10.83 19.47 -21.80
C GLU A 171 -10.15 20.38 -20.79
N ILE A 172 -8.82 20.27 -20.65
CA ILE A 172 -8.05 21.10 -19.73
C ILE A 172 -7.25 22.12 -20.53
N THR A 173 -7.79 23.32 -20.63
CA THR A 173 -7.17 24.41 -21.37
C THR A 173 -5.99 24.99 -20.61
N GLY A 174 -4.80 24.74 -21.13
CA GLY A 174 -3.54 25.22 -20.58
C GLY A 174 -2.75 24.14 -19.85
N THR A 175 -1.48 24.39 -19.68
CA THR A 175 -0.52 23.45 -19.07
C THR A 175 -0.35 23.63 -17.56
N ALA A 176 -1.15 24.51 -16.94
CA ALA A 176 -1.08 24.76 -15.52
C ALA A 176 -1.78 23.64 -14.73
N ILE A 177 -1.00 22.92 -13.94
CA ILE A 177 -1.52 21.80 -13.11
C ILE A 177 -2.04 22.25 -11.74
N SER A 178 -1.92 23.52 -11.39
CA SER A 178 -2.44 24.03 -10.12
C SER A 178 -3.95 24.08 -10.13
N GLY A 179 -4.59 23.35 -9.25
CA GLY A 179 -6.04 23.24 -9.19
C GLY A 179 -6.61 21.97 -9.82
N LEU A 180 -5.78 21.19 -10.54
CA LEU A 180 -6.18 19.86 -11.00
C LEU A 180 -6.28 18.90 -9.83
N SER A 181 -7.29 18.08 -9.83
CA SER A 181 -7.46 17.01 -8.84
C SER A 181 -7.93 15.72 -9.49
N ILE A 182 -7.52 14.62 -8.90
CA ILE A 182 -8.01 13.28 -9.20
C ILE A 182 -8.61 12.71 -7.93
N THR A 183 -9.80 12.14 -8.05
CA THR A 183 -10.48 11.46 -6.96
C THR A 183 -10.88 10.08 -7.43
N TYR A 184 -10.59 9.08 -6.61
CA TYR A 184 -11.14 7.74 -6.79
C TYR A 184 -12.53 7.68 -6.16
N ASP A 185 -13.48 7.17 -6.91
CA ASP A 185 -14.87 6.96 -6.46
C ASP A 185 -15.27 5.52 -6.80
N ASN A 186 -15.35 4.69 -5.80
CA ASN A 186 -15.82 3.31 -5.93
C ASN A 186 -17.34 3.27 -6.02
N SER A 187 -17.89 3.87 -7.05
CA SER A 187 -19.33 3.82 -7.33
C SER A 187 -19.59 3.05 -8.64
N GLY A 188 -20.48 2.09 -8.59
CA GLY A 188 -20.90 1.34 -9.76
C GLY A 188 -20.16 0.01 -9.96
N SER A 189 -19.87 -0.31 -11.24
CA SER A 189 -19.23 -1.57 -11.64
C SER A 189 -17.72 -1.42 -11.94
N ASN A 190 -17.21 -0.20 -11.83
CA ASN A 190 -15.80 0.14 -12.08
C ASN A 190 -15.04 0.16 -10.76
N ASP A 191 -13.91 -0.51 -10.69
CA ASP A 191 -13.09 -0.49 -9.49
C ASP A 191 -11.59 -0.71 -9.76
N ILE A 192 -10.78 -0.34 -8.77
CA ILE A 192 -9.34 -0.61 -8.71
C ILE A 192 -9.06 -1.33 -7.41
N LYS A 193 -8.59 -2.56 -7.51
CA LYS A 193 -8.36 -3.46 -6.37
C LYS A 193 -6.90 -3.86 -6.27
N ASP A 194 -6.45 -4.10 -5.04
CA ASP A 194 -5.18 -4.74 -4.79
C ASP A 194 -5.13 -6.12 -5.47
N LYS A 195 -4.06 -6.35 -6.20
CA LYS A 195 -3.82 -7.62 -6.91
C LYS A 195 -3.62 -8.79 -5.97
N SER A 196 -3.00 -8.57 -4.82
CA SER A 196 -2.64 -9.66 -3.89
C SER A 196 -3.83 -10.15 -3.08
N SER A 197 -4.70 -9.26 -2.62
CA SER A 197 -5.87 -9.58 -1.79
C SER A 197 -7.16 -9.74 -2.59
N GLY A 198 -7.28 -9.09 -3.74
CA GLY A 198 -8.47 -9.12 -4.60
C GLY A 198 -9.72 -8.44 -4.03
N THR A 199 -9.60 -7.82 -2.86
CA THR A 199 -10.75 -7.26 -2.11
C THR A 199 -10.53 -5.85 -1.60
N LEU A 200 -9.29 -5.35 -1.60
CA LEU A 200 -8.96 -4.02 -1.11
C LEU A 200 -9.02 -3.02 -2.26
N GLU A 201 -9.67 -1.92 -2.02
CA GLU A 201 -9.85 -0.83 -2.95
C GLU A 201 -8.91 0.32 -2.58
N ILE A 202 -8.65 1.22 -3.52
CA ILE A 202 -7.84 2.42 -3.25
C ILE A 202 -8.51 3.22 -2.12
N GLY A 203 -7.73 3.58 -1.10
CA GLY A 203 -8.14 4.38 0.03
C GLY A 203 -8.03 5.89 -0.20
#